data_e43c6233cae2cb20e33acbe24499a8bc
#
_entry.id   e43c6233cae2cb20e33acbe24499a8bc
#
_cell.length_a   1.000
_cell.length_b   1.000
_cell.length_c   1.000
_cell.angle_alpha   90.00
_cell.angle_beta   90.00
_cell.angle_gamma   90.00
#
_symmetry.space_group_name_H-M   'P 1'
#
loop_
_entity.id
_entity.type
_entity.pdbx_description
1 polymer ?
#
loop_
_entity_poly.entity_id
_entity_poly.type
_entity_poly.pdbx_seq_one_letter_code
_entity_poly.pdbx_strand_id
1 'polypeptide(L)'
;EGYVDTVLALKKEYDKDIEIHLGLETEYFPRFWDQLIDFLSDYPFEYFVLGQHSLGNEIEKILYSGHGTTDGSYLKQYVDQCLAGIDTGKYLYLAHPDLFLFNGDEAVFDREYRRLCREVKKRNIPLEINFLGLMEERWYPNEKFWKIAGEEGNTAVFGCGAQTPKALWAP
;
A
#
# COMPACT_ATOMS: atom_id res chain seq x y z
N GLU A 1 18.70 10.76 -2.89
CA GLU A 1 19.03 12.00 -3.63
C GLU A 1 18.50 11.93 -5.06
N GLY A 2 18.96 11.05 -5.93
CA GLY A 2 18.60 11.04 -7.35
C GLY A 2 17.11 11.02 -7.68
N TYR A 3 16.29 10.27 -6.94
CA TYR A 3 14.83 10.25 -7.13
C TYR A 3 14.20 11.62 -6.84
N VAL A 4 14.50 12.18 -5.69
CA VAL A 4 13.97 13.49 -5.26
C VAL A 4 14.37 14.60 -6.24
N ASP A 5 15.65 14.67 -6.59
CA ASP A 5 16.17 15.68 -7.52
C ASP A 5 15.50 15.57 -8.90
N THR A 6 15.31 14.35 -9.39
CA THR A 6 14.63 14.11 -10.68
C THR A 6 13.18 14.58 -10.64
N VAL A 7 12.42 14.21 -9.62
CA VAL A 7 11.00 14.62 -9.52
C VAL A 7 10.87 16.13 -9.35
N LEU A 8 11.74 16.77 -8.57
CA LEU A 8 11.73 18.23 -8.40
C LEU A 8 12.10 18.96 -9.70
N ALA A 9 13.02 18.41 -10.51
CA ALA A 9 13.34 18.95 -11.82
C ALA A 9 12.14 18.86 -12.77
N LEU A 10 11.47 17.70 -12.83
CA LEU A 10 10.25 17.51 -13.63
C LEU A 10 9.10 18.41 -13.16
N LYS A 11 8.91 18.54 -11.85
CA LYS A 11 7.90 19.45 -11.27
C LYS A 11 8.11 20.89 -11.76
N LYS A 12 9.35 21.34 -11.86
CA LYS A 12 9.70 22.66 -12.37
C LYS A 12 9.54 22.78 -13.90
N GLU A 13 9.93 21.73 -14.64
CA GLU A 13 9.87 21.71 -16.10
C GLU A 13 8.41 21.75 -16.60
N TYR A 14 7.52 21.02 -15.95
CA TYR A 14 6.12 20.83 -16.36
C TYR A 14 5.12 21.62 -15.51
N ASP A 15 5.56 22.67 -14.80
CA ASP A 15 4.74 23.44 -13.85
C ASP A 15 3.47 24.07 -14.44
N LYS A 16 3.45 24.26 -15.77
CA LYS A 16 2.31 24.84 -16.52
C LYS A 16 1.39 23.79 -17.14
N ASP A 17 1.85 22.56 -17.25
CA ASP A 17 1.18 21.49 -17.97
C ASP A 17 0.54 20.48 -17.02
N ILE A 18 1.20 20.17 -15.89
CA ILE A 18 0.75 19.17 -14.93
C ILE A 18 1.23 19.50 -13.51
N GLU A 19 0.38 19.26 -12.53
CA GLU A 19 0.75 19.35 -11.12
C GLU A 19 1.43 18.04 -10.68
N ILE A 20 2.71 18.13 -10.28
CA ILE A 20 3.50 17.00 -9.82
C ILE A 20 3.68 17.08 -8.30
N HIS A 21 3.31 16.02 -7.59
CA HIS A 21 3.53 15.88 -6.15
C HIS A 21 4.61 14.86 -5.86
N LEU A 22 5.55 15.22 -4.99
CA LEU A 22 6.61 14.32 -4.56
C LEU A 22 6.11 13.43 -3.42
N GLY A 23 5.81 12.18 -3.72
CA GLY A 23 5.41 11.17 -2.75
C GLY A 23 6.42 10.03 -2.63
N LEU A 24 6.25 9.21 -1.61
CA LEU A 24 7.04 8.01 -1.42
C LEU A 24 6.16 6.87 -0.89
N GLU A 25 6.21 5.70 -1.54
CA GLU A 25 5.66 4.48 -0.98
C GLU A 25 6.65 3.87 0.01
N THR A 26 6.18 3.55 1.21
CA THR A 26 7.01 2.93 2.25
C THR A 26 6.25 1.81 2.93
N GLU A 27 6.98 0.83 3.46
CA GLU A 27 6.44 -0.17 4.38
C GLU A 27 6.50 0.34 5.83
N TYR A 28 5.61 -0.18 6.66
CA TYR A 28 5.68 0.07 8.10
C TYR A 28 6.38 -1.09 8.81
N PHE A 29 7.56 -0.80 9.31
CA PHE A 29 8.32 -1.70 10.19
C PHE A 29 8.50 -1.04 11.55
N PRO A 30 7.80 -1.51 12.60
CA PRO A 30 7.82 -0.85 13.92
C PRO A 30 9.22 -0.57 14.45
N ARG A 31 10.16 -1.50 14.21
CA ARG A 31 11.54 -1.38 14.69
C ARG A 31 12.32 -0.24 14.05
N PHE A 32 12.01 0.10 12.79
CA PHE A 32 12.78 1.06 12.00
C PHE A 32 12.02 2.34 11.70
N TRP A 33 10.76 2.42 12.15
CA TRP A 33 9.87 3.50 11.80
C TRP A 33 10.41 4.89 12.15
N ASP A 34 10.86 5.07 13.39
CA ASP A 34 11.37 6.38 13.84
C ASP A 34 12.63 6.79 13.06
N GLN A 35 13.53 5.83 12.79
CA GLN A 35 14.74 6.07 12.01
C GLN A 35 14.41 6.41 10.54
N LEU A 36 13.41 5.76 9.96
CA LEU A 36 12.94 6.05 8.60
C LEU A 36 12.37 7.47 8.51
N ILE A 37 11.50 7.84 9.44
CA ILE A 37 10.88 9.16 9.45
C ILE A 37 11.91 10.27 9.71
N ASP A 38 12.85 10.06 10.61
CA ASP A 38 13.94 10.98 10.85
C ASP A 38 14.77 11.20 9.58
N PHE A 39 15.19 10.11 8.93
CA PHE A 39 15.90 10.18 7.64
C PHE A 39 15.11 10.89 6.54
N LEU A 40 13.81 10.62 6.42
CA LEU A 40 12.96 11.21 5.39
C LEU A 40 12.62 12.68 5.67
N SER A 41 12.78 13.15 6.90
CA SER A 41 12.51 14.55 7.27
C SER A 41 13.43 15.55 6.58
N ASP A 42 14.59 15.11 6.10
CA ASP A 42 15.54 15.95 5.34
C ASP A 42 15.10 16.18 3.88
N TYR A 43 14.03 15.51 3.42
CA TYR A 43 13.55 15.57 2.05
C TYR A 43 12.15 16.20 1.97
N PRO A 44 11.83 16.93 0.88
CA PRO A 44 10.57 17.65 0.74
C PRO A 44 9.42 16.74 0.25
N PHE A 45 9.22 15.58 0.87
CA PHE A 45 8.08 14.73 0.56
C PHE A 45 6.77 15.39 0.98
N GLU A 46 5.80 15.40 0.07
CA GLU A 46 4.49 15.98 0.30
C GLU A 46 3.52 14.97 0.93
N TYR A 47 3.73 13.66 0.66
CA TYR A 47 2.92 12.58 1.22
C TYR A 47 3.63 11.24 1.20
N PHE A 48 3.13 10.32 2.01
CA PHE A 48 3.54 8.91 2.00
C PHE A 48 2.36 8.01 1.65
N VAL A 49 2.67 6.87 1.02
CA VAL A 49 1.73 5.79 0.71
C VAL A 49 2.17 4.54 1.45
N LEU A 50 1.25 3.86 2.12
CA LEU A 50 1.56 2.60 2.80
C LEU A 50 1.43 1.44 1.82
N GLY A 51 2.56 0.87 1.41
CA GLY A 51 2.62 -0.37 0.62
C GLY A 51 3.25 -1.48 1.45
N GLN A 52 2.44 -2.34 2.11
CA GLN A 52 2.95 -3.38 2.99
C GLN A 52 3.22 -4.67 2.23
N HIS A 53 4.48 -4.91 1.87
CA HIS A 53 4.91 -6.07 1.11
C HIS A 53 5.38 -7.23 1.99
N SER A 54 5.90 -6.94 3.18
CA SER A 54 6.54 -7.92 4.05
C SER A 54 6.01 -7.86 5.48
N LEU A 55 5.97 -9.01 6.14
CA LEU A 55 5.60 -9.08 7.55
C LEU A 55 6.81 -9.06 8.46
N GLY A 56 6.64 -8.48 9.65
CA GLY A 56 7.66 -8.40 10.68
C GLY A 56 8.63 -7.26 10.44
N ASN A 57 9.91 -7.59 10.38
CA ASN A 57 10.97 -6.68 9.97
C ASN A 57 11.93 -7.40 9.00
N GLU A 58 12.51 -6.67 8.06
CA GLU A 58 13.29 -7.22 6.95
C GLU A 58 14.57 -7.99 7.38
N ILE A 59 14.98 -7.91 8.64
CA ILE A 59 16.29 -8.45 9.07
C ILE A 59 16.17 -9.88 9.59
N GLU A 60 15.09 -10.24 10.30
CA GLU A 60 15.06 -11.49 11.05
C GLU A 60 14.39 -12.65 10.31
N LYS A 61 13.26 -12.43 9.71
CA LYS A 61 12.54 -13.40 8.89
C LYS A 61 11.54 -12.68 8.03
N ILE A 62 11.84 -12.57 6.75
CA ILE A 62 10.92 -11.95 5.80
C ILE A 62 9.86 -12.99 5.41
N LEU A 63 8.60 -12.66 5.63
CA LEU A 63 7.51 -13.29 4.93
C LEU A 63 6.96 -12.30 3.91
N TYR A 64 7.33 -12.49 2.65
CA TYR A 64 6.76 -11.69 1.57
C TYR A 64 5.29 -12.05 1.36
N SER A 65 4.44 -11.04 1.27
CA SER A 65 2.98 -11.16 1.18
C SER A 65 2.51 -11.99 -0.03
N GLY A 66 3.28 -12.04 -1.10
CA GLY A 66 2.98 -12.80 -2.31
C GLY A 66 3.36 -14.28 -2.30
N HIS A 67 4.01 -14.80 -1.24
CA HIS A 67 4.39 -16.22 -1.21
C HIS A 67 3.21 -17.17 -0.98
N GLY A 68 2.08 -16.65 -0.56
CA GLY A 68 0.90 -17.45 -0.26
C GLY A 68 1.02 -18.27 1.02
N THR A 69 -0.07 -18.32 1.78
CA THR A 69 -0.14 -19.12 3.01
C THR A 69 -1.58 -19.51 3.31
N THR A 70 -1.75 -20.61 4.03
CA THR A 70 -3.03 -21.03 4.62
C THR A 70 -3.13 -20.72 6.11
N ASP A 71 -2.03 -20.23 6.72
CA ASP A 71 -2.00 -19.88 8.14
C ASP A 71 -2.61 -18.49 8.37
N GLY A 72 -3.81 -18.47 8.96
CA GLY A 72 -4.56 -17.25 9.26
C GLY A 72 -3.87 -16.32 10.24
N SER A 73 -2.89 -16.79 11.00
CA SER A 73 -2.10 -15.92 11.89
C SER A 73 -1.27 -14.89 11.13
N TYR A 74 -0.79 -15.25 9.95
CA TYR A 74 -0.05 -14.33 9.08
C TYR A 74 -0.95 -13.26 8.43
N LEU A 75 -2.18 -13.65 8.01
CA LEU A 75 -3.14 -12.65 7.51
C LEU A 75 -3.51 -11.66 8.63
N LYS A 76 -3.74 -12.17 9.84
CA LYS A 76 -3.98 -11.31 11.01
C LYS A 76 -2.80 -10.35 11.25
N GLN A 77 -1.58 -10.86 11.19
CA GLN A 77 -0.36 -10.04 11.37
C GLN A 77 -0.24 -8.97 10.27
N TYR A 78 -0.54 -9.31 9.01
CA TYR A 78 -0.57 -8.36 7.91
C TYR A 78 -1.55 -7.21 8.20
N VAL A 79 -2.77 -7.54 8.58
CA VAL A 79 -3.78 -6.54 8.91
C VAL A 79 -3.36 -5.70 10.11
N ASP A 80 -2.82 -6.32 11.17
CA ASP A 80 -2.32 -5.60 12.34
C ASP A 80 -1.20 -4.61 11.97
N GLN A 81 -0.28 -5.01 11.10
CA GLN A 81 0.85 -4.18 10.66
C GLN A 81 0.38 -3.02 9.77
N CYS A 82 -0.55 -3.26 8.84
CA CYS A 82 -1.18 -2.20 8.06
C CYS A 82 -1.88 -1.17 8.95
N LEU A 83 -2.67 -1.63 9.92
CA LEU A 83 -3.39 -0.74 10.84
C LEU A 83 -2.43 0.06 11.72
N ALA A 84 -1.37 -0.56 12.22
CA ALA A 84 -0.34 0.12 13.01
C ALA A 84 0.39 1.19 12.18
N GLY A 85 0.67 0.90 10.89
CA GLY A 85 1.21 1.89 9.97
C GLY A 85 0.28 3.08 9.79
N ILE A 86 -1.00 2.83 9.52
CA ILE A 86 -2.03 3.88 9.37
C ILE A 86 -2.17 4.71 10.64
N ASP A 87 -2.07 4.10 11.82
CA ASP A 87 -2.17 4.79 13.11
C ASP A 87 -1.02 5.78 13.37
N THR A 88 0.06 5.73 12.59
CA THR A 88 1.11 6.77 12.61
C THR A 88 0.61 8.13 12.10
N GLY A 89 -0.50 8.15 11.36
CA GLY A 89 -1.06 9.37 10.76
C GLY A 89 -0.23 9.97 9.62
N LYS A 90 0.74 9.22 9.07
CA LYS A 90 1.66 9.70 8.03
C LYS A 90 1.23 9.33 6.61
N TYR A 91 0.32 8.39 6.45
CA TYR A 91 -0.04 7.83 5.17
C TYR A 91 -1.32 8.42 4.58
N LEU A 92 -1.28 8.73 3.28
CA LEU A 92 -2.40 9.28 2.52
C LEU A 92 -3.44 8.19 2.20
N TYR A 93 -2.98 7.02 1.80
CA TYR A 93 -3.82 5.85 1.52
C TYR A 93 -3.05 4.53 1.71
N LEU A 94 -3.77 3.41 1.70
CA LEU A 94 -3.22 2.06 1.73
C LEU A 94 -3.15 1.51 0.30
N ALA A 95 -1.93 1.32 -0.20
CA ALA A 95 -1.67 0.73 -1.52
C ALA A 95 -1.98 -0.77 -1.51
N HIS A 96 -2.51 -1.27 -2.63
CA HIS A 96 -2.77 -2.70 -2.87
C HIS A 96 -3.09 -3.50 -1.59
N PRO A 97 -4.17 -3.16 -0.85
CA PRO A 97 -4.48 -3.74 0.47
C PRO A 97 -4.70 -5.25 0.44
N ASP A 98 -4.94 -5.80 -0.73
CA ASP A 98 -5.20 -7.19 -1.05
C ASP A 98 -3.97 -7.94 -1.63
N LEU A 99 -2.79 -7.33 -1.47
CA LEU A 99 -1.52 -7.93 -1.89
C LEU A 99 -1.19 -9.23 -1.14
N PHE A 100 -1.67 -9.39 0.11
CA PHE A 100 -1.37 -10.57 0.90
C PHE A 100 -2.10 -11.81 0.36
N LEU A 101 -1.33 -12.75 -0.22
CA LEU A 101 -1.87 -13.97 -0.83
C LEU A 101 -2.25 -15.00 0.24
N PHE A 102 -3.51 -15.00 0.63
CA PHE A 102 -4.06 -15.94 1.60
C PHE A 102 -4.93 -17.01 0.91
N ASN A 103 -4.53 -18.27 1.05
CA ASN A 103 -5.18 -19.44 0.46
C ASN A 103 -5.82 -20.36 1.52
N GLY A 104 -6.09 -19.82 2.72
CA GLY A 104 -6.64 -20.55 3.83
C GLY A 104 -8.16 -20.46 3.95
N ASP A 105 -8.65 -20.60 5.18
CA ASP A 105 -10.07 -20.59 5.51
C ASP A 105 -10.77 -19.29 5.12
N GLU A 106 -11.90 -19.39 4.38
CA GLU A 106 -12.65 -18.22 3.91
C GLU A 106 -13.26 -17.38 5.04
N ALA A 107 -13.61 -17.98 6.16
CA ALA A 107 -14.12 -17.23 7.31
C ALA A 107 -13.00 -16.39 7.98
N VAL A 108 -11.76 -16.88 7.93
CA VAL A 108 -10.59 -16.11 8.37
C VAL A 108 -10.32 -14.95 7.41
N PHE A 109 -10.38 -15.20 6.09
CA PHE A 109 -10.25 -14.17 5.07
C PHE A 109 -11.28 -13.04 5.27
N ASP A 110 -12.58 -13.40 5.33
CA ASP A 110 -13.66 -12.43 5.52
C ASP A 110 -13.47 -11.64 6.81
N ARG A 111 -13.20 -12.31 7.91
CA ARG A 111 -13.04 -11.65 9.22
C ARG A 111 -11.91 -10.63 9.23
N GLU A 112 -10.73 -11.01 8.76
CA GLU A 112 -9.55 -10.14 8.85
C GLU A 112 -9.62 -8.97 7.84
N TYR A 113 -10.03 -9.22 6.61
CA TYR A 113 -10.17 -8.14 5.63
C TYR A 113 -11.37 -7.23 5.95
N ARG A 114 -12.46 -7.76 6.50
CA ARG A 114 -13.56 -6.92 6.99
C ARG A 114 -13.11 -6.05 8.17
N ARG A 115 -12.28 -6.59 9.05
CA ARG A 115 -11.65 -5.81 10.12
C ARG A 115 -10.78 -4.69 9.54
N LEU A 116 -9.91 -4.99 8.58
CA LEU A 116 -9.10 -3.98 7.89
C LEU A 116 -9.97 -2.87 7.30
N CYS A 117 -10.97 -3.24 6.49
CA CYS A 117 -11.87 -2.30 5.83
C CYS A 117 -12.57 -1.37 6.82
N ARG A 118 -13.13 -1.92 7.91
CA ARG A 118 -13.78 -1.12 8.97
C ARG A 118 -12.84 -0.14 9.64
N GLU A 119 -11.64 -0.60 9.97
CA GLU A 119 -10.68 0.22 10.71
C GLU A 119 -10.08 1.33 9.83
N VAL A 120 -9.77 1.07 8.56
CA VAL A 120 -9.29 2.11 7.64
C VAL A 120 -10.37 3.14 7.32
N LYS A 121 -11.64 2.70 7.20
CA LYS A 121 -12.78 3.60 7.01
C LYS A 121 -12.95 4.57 8.19
N LYS A 122 -12.86 4.09 9.43
CA LYS A 122 -12.92 4.95 10.62
C LYS A 122 -11.86 6.05 10.61
N ARG A 123 -10.73 5.79 9.99
CA ARG A 123 -9.58 6.71 9.88
C ARG A 123 -9.62 7.57 8.61
N ASN A 124 -10.67 7.41 7.78
CA ASN A 124 -10.81 8.05 6.47
C ASN A 124 -9.62 7.80 5.54
N ILE A 125 -9.02 6.62 5.60
CA ILE A 125 -7.94 6.22 4.71
C ILE A 125 -8.53 5.51 3.49
N PRO A 126 -8.28 5.99 2.26
CA PRO A 126 -8.66 5.29 1.04
C PRO A 126 -7.88 4.00 0.84
N LEU A 127 -8.47 3.07 0.09
CA LEU A 127 -7.84 1.83 -0.37
C LEU A 127 -7.51 1.94 -1.86
N GLU A 128 -6.33 1.50 -2.27
CA GLU A 128 -5.94 1.57 -3.67
C GLU A 128 -6.35 0.32 -4.46
N ILE A 129 -7.07 0.51 -5.57
CA ILE A 129 -7.20 -0.47 -6.63
C ILE A 129 -5.97 -0.33 -7.52
N ASN A 130 -5.06 -1.31 -7.46
CA ASN A 130 -3.78 -1.21 -8.15
C ASN A 130 -3.82 -1.89 -9.51
N PHE A 131 -3.63 -1.11 -10.58
CA PHE A 131 -3.69 -1.61 -11.96
C PHE A 131 -2.48 -2.44 -12.39
N LEU A 132 -1.34 -2.31 -11.73
CA LEU A 132 -0.19 -3.16 -12.03
C LEU A 132 -0.54 -4.64 -11.85
N GLY A 133 -1.29 -4.97 -10.81
CA GLY A 133 -1.76 -6.32 -10.57
C GLY A 133 -2.62 -6.86 -11.72
N LEU A 134 -3.52 -6.03 -12.26
CA LEU A 134 -4.33 -6.40 -13.43
C LEU A 134 -3.49 -6.58 -14.69
N MET A 135 -2.57 -5.66 -14.96
CA MET A 135 -1.74 -5.69 -16.16
C MET A 135 -0.76 -6.87 -16.18
N GLU A 136 -0.29 -7.30 -15.02
CA GLU A 136 0.64 -8.41 -14.87
C GLU A 136 -0.05 -9.73 -14.48
N GLU A 137 -1.38 -9.79 -14.56
CA GLU A 137 -2.20 -10.98 -14.24
C GLU A 137 -1.87 -11.57 -12.86
N ARG A 138 -1.62 -10.69 -11.86
CA ARG A 138 -1.36 -11.09 -10.49
C ARG A 138 -2.67 -11.48 -9.78
N TRP A 139 -2.57 -11.95 -8.53
CA TRP A 139 -3.72 -12.32 -7.68
C TRP A 139 -4.48 -11.13 -7.09
N TYR A 140 -4.04 -9.92 -7.35
CA TYR A 140 -4.71 -8.67 -6.98
C TYR A 140 -4.89 -7.77 -8.22
N PRO A 141 -5.91 -6.92 -8.27
CA PRO A 141 -6.98 -6.73 -7.28
C PRO A 141 -7.83 -8.00 -7.09
N ASN A 142 -8.08 -8.36 -5.81
CA ASN A 142 -8.83 -9.55 -5.44
C ASN A 142 -10.33 -9.25 -5.34
N GLU A 143 -11.15 -9.92 -6.15
CA GLU A 143 -12.59 -9.67 -6.21
C GLU A 143 -13.30 -9.85 -4.85
N LYS A 144 -12.92 -10.86 -4.07
CA LYS A 144 -13.50 -11.12 -2.74
C LYS A 144 -13.19 -9.96 -1.77
N PHE A 145 -11.95 -9.47 -1.79
CA PHE A 145 -11.55 -8.33 -0.96
C PHE A 145 -12.36 -7.08 -1.34
N TRP A 146 -12.44 -6.76 -2.63
CA TRP A 146 -13.12 -5.54 -3.09
C TRP A 146 -14.63 -5.60 -2.88
N LYS A 147 -15.23 -6.80 -2.89
CA LYS A 147 -16.61 -6.99 -2.45
C LYS A 147 -16.79 -6.60 -0.97
N ILE A 148 -15.89 -7.07 -0.10
CA ILE A 148 -15.90 -6.70 1.33
C ILE A 148 -15.74 -5.19 1.49
N ALA A 149 -14.78 -4.57 0.80
CA ALA A 149 -14.54 -3.13 0.86
C ALA A 149 -15.77 -2.33 0.42
N GLY A 150 -16.47 -2.77 -0.63
CA GLY A 150 -17.74 -2.19 -1.08
C GLY A 150 -18.86 -2.33 -0.06
N GLU A 151 -19.02 -3.52 0.55
CA GLU A 151 -20.03 -3.77 1.61
C GLU A 151 -19.77 -2.90 2.84
N GLU A 152 -18.52 -2.69 3.22
CA GLU A 152 -18.15 -1.84 4.35
C GLU A 152 -18.17 -0.33 3.99
N GLY A 153 -18.30 0.00 2.69
CA GLY A 153 -18.41 1.37 2.17
C GLY A 153 -17.09 2.14 2.28
N ASN A 154 -15.97 1.50 1.94
CA ASN A 154 -14.67 2.15 1.88
C ASN A 154 -14.56 3.07 0.66
N THR A 155 -13.78 4.14 0.79
CA THR A 155 -13.35 4.96 -0.34
C THR A 155 -12.21 4.26 -1.06
N ALA A 156 -12.25 4.25 -2.39
CA ALA A 156 -11.18 3.72 -3.22
C ALA A 156 -10.50 4.82 -4.05
N VAL A 157 -9.22 4.65 -4.31
CA VAL A 157 -8.43 5.40 -5.28
C VAL A 157 -7.83 4.43 -6.31
N PHE A 158 -7.50 4.93 -7.48
CA PHE A 158 -6.87 4.13 -8.51
C PHE A 158 -5.38 4.46 -8.57
N GLY A 159 -4.53 3.42 -8.54
CA GLY A 159 -3.09 3.54 -8.75
C GLY A 159 -2.64 2.65 -9.90
N CYS A 160 -1.73 3.15 -10.74
CA CYS A 160 -1.22 2.35 -11.85
C CYS A 160 0.04 1.55 -11.49
N GLY A 161 0.75 1.92 -10.43
CA GLY A 161 2.01 1.27 -10.06
C GLY A 161 3.04 1.25 -11.21
N ALA A 162 2.93 2.18 -12.17
CA ALA A 162 3.69 2.15 -13.39
C ALA A 162 5.19 2.31 -13.14
N GLN A 163 5.97 1.28 -13.48
CA GLN A 163 7.44 1.30 -13.39
C GLN A 163 8.13 1.65 -14.71
N THR A 164 7.35 1.78 -15.79
CA THR A 164 7.83 2.18 -17.12
C THR A 164 6.78 3.04 -17.82
N PRO A 165 7.19 3.94 -18.75
CA PRO A 165 6.23 4.72 -19.53
C PRO A 165 5.20 3.88 -20.27
N LYS A 166 5.58 2.68 -20.73
CA LYS A 166 4.67 1.75 -21.43
C LYS A 166 3.51 1.30 -20.54
N ALA A 167 3.73 1.16 -19.24
CA ALA A 167 2.69 0.74 -18.29
C ALA A 167 1.60 1.80 -18.08
N LEU A 168 1.84 3.06 -18.46
CA LEU A 168 0.84 4.13 -18.42
C LEU A 168 -0.17 4.06 -19.59
N TRP A 169 0.14 3.31 -20.63
CA TRP A 169 -0.66 3.20 -21.84
C TRP A 169 -1.39 1.87 -21.98
N ALA A 170 -1.34 1.01 -20.97
CA ALA A 170 -2.12 -0.21 -20.95
C ALA A 170 -3.62 0.12 -20.85
N PRO A 171 -4.47 -0.53 -21.66
CA PRO A 171 -5.91 -0.25 -21.73
C PRO A 171 -6.64 -0.63 -20.44
#